data_3b22b7637c36ada11ed8f6d6f851b6f8
#
_entry.id   3b22b7637c36ada11ed8f6d6f851b6f8
#
_cell.length_a   1.000
_cell.length_b   1.000
_cell.length_c   1.000
_cell.angle_alpha   90.00
_cell.angle_beta   90.00
_cell.angle_gamma   90.00
#
_symmetry.space_group_name_H-M   'P 1'
#
loop_
_entity.id
_entity.type
_entity.pdbx_description
1 polymer ?
#
loop_
_entity_poly.entity_id
_entity_poly.type
_entity_poly.pdbx_seq_one_letter_code
_entity_poly.pdbx_strand_id
1 'polypeptide(L)'
;YYITSGITTMLLRLNSIKSSSNTESIIRKAVDYLDKQVAEDIKEMKKISVKGNKLTIYDSHLNYLNILRMYAGKLSPLSSANRKYLLPILQKHYQNLNIEAKSKAALVLKTAGYDKEAMTTIKSILEHTVSDKDKGMYFDSFNALSYWNSYKIPAQVAALEAVRALTPDDKATQNGMLTWILQSKRTQGWETALNTVDAVYALLTTTKSDDSVIHFNTAMPDNFTLNMKNGKTINIAENAQTADKDAVGYMRSDFSLDELKSSPKSVNISKTDGGISWGGIYSRYLAPAQNVENGGGELTVKREYFLVENGKETPVANGASINTGNRIRVRYTINSSRDFDYISLTDPRPACLEPDVQTSGYTCNNGEWFYLAVRDASQALFFEKMEKGKHIVTLDFHADRKGTYLAAPASVQCLYSPEFSGRSNGRTINVKQNK
;
A
#
# COMPACT_ATOMS: atom_id res chain seq x y z
N TYR A 1 -19.28 -20.87 4.35
CA TYR A 1 -18.80 -21.17 3.01
C TYR A 1 -17.72 -20.18 2.56
N TYR A 2 -18.00 -18.85 2.47
CA TYR A 2 -17.05 -17.83 2.05
C TYR A 2 -15.78 -17.79 2.91
N ILE A 3 -15.94 -17.71 4.23
CA ILE A 3 -14.83 -17.69 5.21
C ILE A 3 -14.00 -18.99 5.10
N THR A 4 -14.66 -20.13 5.01
CA THR A 4 -13.98 -21.44 4.86
C THR A 4 -13.13 -21.47 3.59
N SER A 5 -13.64 -20.97 2.45
CA SER A 5 -12.88 -20.90 1.20
C SER A 5 -11.64 -20.02 1.33
N GLY A 6 -11.76 -18.84 1.97
CA GLY A 6 -10.63 -17.92 2.20
C GLY A 6 -9.56 -18.58 3.07
N ILE A 7 -9.94 -19.12 4.23
CA ILE A 7 -9.01 -19.80 5.14
C ILE A 7 -8.35 -21.01 4.46
N THR A 8 -9.12 -21.81 3.69
CA THR A 8 -8.56 -22.96 2.98
C THR A 8 -7.51 -22.54 1.96
N THR A 9 -7.74 -21.47 1.21
CA THR A 9 -6.77 -20.90 0.27
C THR A 9 -5.49 -20.47 0.99
N MET A 10 -5.60 -19.79 2.13
CA MET A 10 -4.43 -19.40 2.96
C MET A 10 -3.64 -20.63 3.43
N LEU A 11 -4.33 -21.63 3.94
CA LEU A 11 -3.68 -22.86 4.43
C LEU A 11 -3.01 -23.63 3.30
N LEU A 12 -3.59 -23.66 2.11
CA LEU A 12 -2.98 -24.28 0.92
C LEU A 12 -1.69 -23.55 0.52
N ARG A 13 -1.69 -22.21 0.53
CA ARG A 13 -0.49 -21.40 0.29
C ARG A 13 0.57 -21.63 1.36
N LEU A 14 0.17 -21.62 2.64
CA LEU A 14 1.11 -21.90 3.74
C LEU A 14 1.70 -23.31 3.62
N ASN A 15 0.88 -24.30 3.34
CA ASN A 15 1.31 -25.69 3.21
C ASN A 15 2.27 -25.91 2.01
N SER A 16 2.14 -25.10 0.96
CA SER A 16 3.09 -25.12 -0.17
C SER A 16 4.48 -24.53 0.18
N ILE A 17 4.56 -23.69 1.20
CA ILE A 17 5.82 -23.14 1.71
C ILE A 17 6.43 -24.08 2.78
N LYS A 18 5.59 -24.50 3.74
CA LYS A 18 5.99 -25.37 4.84
C LYS A 18 4.85 -26.34 5.16
N SER A 19 4.97 -27.56 4.67
CA SER A 19 3.98 -28.59 4.91
C SER A 19 3.95 -29.04 6.38
N SER A 20 2.76 -29.36 6.88
CA SER A 20 2.56 -29.92 8.21
C SER A 20 1.34 -30.84 8.19
N SER A 21 1.44 -31.98 8.89
CA SER A 21 0.35 -32.97 8.99
C SER A 21 -0.93 -32.36 9.59
N ASN A 22 -0.80 -31.44 10.53
CA ASN A 22 -1.93 -30.71 11.10
C ASN A 22 -2.63 -29.84 10.06
N THR A 23 -1.85 -29.05 9.29
CA THR A 23 -2.37 -28.19 8.23
C THR A 23 -3.05 -29.02 7.15
N GLU A 24 -2.45 -30.13 6.72
CA GLU A 24 -3.03 -31.04 5.72
C GLU A 24 -4.35 -31.67 6.21
N SER A 25 -4.43 -32.04 7.48
CA SER A 25 -5.66 -32.57 8.08
C SER A 25 -6.79 -31.51 8.08
N ILE A 26 -6.47 -30.25 8.40
CA ILE A 26 -7.44 -29.15 8.38
C ILE A 26 -7.91 -28.88 6.95
N ILE A 27 -6.98 -28.79 5.99
CA ILE A 27 -7.29 -28.59 4.57
C ILE A 27 -8.23 -29.68 4.07
N ARG A 28 -7.94 -30.96 4.35
CA ARG A 28 -8.77 -32.06 3.92
C ARG A 28 -10.20 -31.93 4.44
N LYS A 29 -10.37 -31.66 5.73
CA LYS A 29 -11.71 -31.47 6.33
C LYS A 29 -12.45 -30.26 5.73
N ALA A 30 -11.73 -29.20 5.42
CA ALA A 30 -12.30 -28.02 4.77
C ALA A 30 -12.75 -28.31 3.34
N VAL A 31 -11.96 -29.06 2.57
CA VAL A 31 -12.33 -29.51 1.22
C VAL A 31 -13.56 -30.43 1.28
N ASP A 32 -13.61 -31.38 2.21
CA ASP A 32 -14.79 -32.26 2.40
C ASP A 32 -16.07 -31.48 2.73
N TYR A 33 -15.95 -30.42 3.52
CA TYR A 33 -17.05 -29.50 3.80
C TYR A 33 -17.48 -28.71 2.55
N LEU A 34 -16.53 -28.12 1.82
CA LEU A 34 -16.80 -27.38 0.61
C LEU A 34 -17.41 -28.26 -0.49
N ASP A 35 -16.97 -29.52 -0.61
CA ASP A 35 -17.55 -30.50 -1.53
C ASP A 35 -19.06 -30.67 -1.31
N LYS A 36 -19.49 -30.79 -0.05
CA LYS A 36 -20.90 -30.95 0.31
C LYS A 36 -21.71 -29.71 -0.02
N GLN A 37 -21.17 -28.51 0.31
CA GLN A 37 -21.85 -27.24 0.04
C GLN A 37 -22.04 -27.05 -1.48
N VAL A 38 -20.99 -27.27 -2.26
CA VAL A 38 -21.05 -27.14 -3.72
C VAL A 38 -21.97 -28.17 -4.35
N ALA A 39 -22.05 -29.39 -3.78
CA ALA A 39 -22.98 -30.39 -4.25
C ALA A 39 -24.46 -29.99 -4.06
N GLU A 40 -24.78 -29.27 -2.97
CA GLU A 40 -26.12 -28.71 -2.78
C GLU A 40 -26.40 -27.59 -3.78
N ASP A 41 -25.43 -26.66 -3.98
CA ASP A 41 -25.55 -25.63 -5.00
C ASP A 41 -25.79 -26.24 -6.40
N ILE A 42 -25.08 -27.29 -6.77
CA ILE A 42 -25.24 -27.98 -8.04
C ILE A 42 -26.64 -28.61 -8.18
N LYS A 43 -27.24 -29.11 -7.10
CA LYS A 43 -28.63 -29.60 -7.13
C LYS A 43 -29.60 -28.48 -7.50
N GLU A 44 -29.44 -27.31 -6.90
CA GLU A 44 -30.26 -26.14 -7.24
C GLU A 44 -30.01 -25.64 -8.68
N MET A 45 -28.75 -25.58 -9.11
CA MET A 45 -28.38 -25.24 -10.49
C MET A 45 -29.05 -26.17 -11.52
N LYS A 46 -29.11 -27.49 -11.24
CA LYS A 46 -29.79 -28.47 -12.09
C LYS A 46 -31.30 -28.17 -12.21
N LYS A 47 -31.96 -27.80 -11.10
CA LYS A 47 -33.39 -27.41 -11.11
C LYS A 47 -33.62 -26.16 -11.98
N ILE A 48 -32.73 -25.20 -11.89
CA ILE A 48 -32.77 -23.93 -12.68
C ILE A 48 -32.56 -24.26 -14.18
N SER A 49 -31.63 -25.15 -14.50
CA SER A 49 -31.34 -25.56 -15.89
C SER A 49 -32.54 -26.23 -16.55
N VAL A 50 -33.25 -27.10 -15.81
CA VAL A 50 -34.48 -27.75 -16.32
C VAL A 50 -35.56 -26.76 -16.72
N LYS A 51 -35.58 -25.55 -16.06
CA LYS A 51 -36.52 -24.47 -16.39
C LYS A 51 -36.08 -23.61 -17.59
N GLY A 52 -35.02 -24.00 -18.31
CA GLY A 52 -34.50 -23.28 -19.48
C GLY A 52 -33.67 -22.02 -19.18
N ASN A 53 -33.40 -21.76 -17.93
CA ASN A 53 -32.58 -20.62 -17.55
C ASN A 53 -31.08 -20.89 -17.81
N LYS A 54 -30.35 -19.83 -18.21
CA LYS A 54 -28.92 -19.90 -18.47
C LYS A 54 -28.17 -20.08 -17.16
N LEU A 55 -27.31 -21.11 -17.09
CA LEU A 55 -26.43 -21.35 -15.95
C LEU A 55 -25.27 -20.34 -15.96
N THR A 56 -24.96 -19.80 -14.80
CA THR A 56 -23.75 -19.00 -14.57
C THR A 56 -22.88 -19.62 -13.50
N ILE A 57 -21.59 -19.30 -13.51
CA ILE A 57 -20.67 -19.64 -12.43
C ILE A 57 -20.63 -18.48 -11.44
N TYR A 58 -20.69 -18.77 -10.15
CA TYR A 58 -20.55 -17.79 -9.08
C TYR A 58 -19.13 -17.80 -8.52
N ASP A 59 -18.71 -16.70 -7.87
CA ASP A 59 -17.39 -16.58 -7.25
C ASP A 59 -17.10 -17.71 -6.25
N SER A 60 -18.12 -18.19 -5.54
CA SER A 60 -18.02 -19.34 -4.63
C SER A 60 -17.59 -20.62 -5.35
N HIS A 61 -18.19 -20.90 -6.50
CA HIS A 61 -17.85 -22.07 -7.31
C HIS A 61 -16.45 -21.96 -7.92
N LEU A 62 -16.08 -20.75 -8.34
CA LEU A 62 -14.75 -20.49 -8.88
C LEU A 62 -13.67 -20.61 -7.81
N ASN A 63 -13.90 -20.06 -6.61
CA ASN A 63 -13.00 -20.23 -5.47
C ASN A 63 -12.83 -21.71 -5.11
N TYR A 64 -13.93 -22.48 -5.12
CA TYR A 64 -13.86 -23.91 -4.90
C TYR A 64 -13.03 -24.65 -5.97
N LEU A 65 -13.25 -24.34 -7.26
CA LEU A 65 -12.44 -24.92 -8.35
C LEU A 65 -10.95 -24.58 -8.22
N ASN A 66 -10.65 -23.35 -7.81
CA ASN A 66 -9.28 -22.91 -7.56
C ASN A 66 -8.65 -23.63 -6.35
N ILE A 67 -9.41 -23.86 -5.28
CA ILE A 67 -8.98 -24.68 -4.14
C ILE A 67 -8.66 -26.10 -4.59
N LEU A 68 -9.54 -26.74 -5.37
CA LEU A 68 -9.28 -28.09 -5.90
C LEU A 68 -8.04 -28.16 -6.79
N ARG A 69 -7.75 -27.07 -7.55
CA ARG A 69 -6.51 -26.95 -8.34
C ARG A 69 -5.27 -26.92 -7.47
N MET A 70 -5.32 -26.19 -6.35
CA MET A 70 -4.20 -26.04 -5.42
C MET A 70 -4.01 -27.25 -4.49
N TYR A 71 -5.06 -28.06 -4.33
CA TYR A 71 -5.05 -29.20 -3.41
C TYR A 71 -4.24 -30.36 -3.97
N ALA A 72 -3.09 -30.63 -3.35
CA ALA A 72 -2.18 -31.72 -3.76
C ALA A 72 -2.68 -33.12 -3.39
N GLY A 73 -3.70 -33.24 -2.52
CA GLY A 73 -4.30 -34.51 -2.11
C GLY A 73 -5.17 -35.14 -3.21
N LYS A 74 -5.43 -36.42 -3.06
CA LYS A 74 -6.35 -37.17 -3.96
C LYS A 74 -7.78 -36.60 -3.82
N LEU A 75 -8.37 -36.18 -4.93
CA LEU A 75 -9.75 -35.71 -4.94
C LEU A 75 -10.74 -36.84 -4.58
N SER A 76 -11.72 -36.48 -3.77
CA SER A 76 -12.83 -37.40 -3.46
C SER A 76 -13.69 -37.67 -4.72
N PRO A 77 -14.50 -38.73 -4.75
CA PRO A 77 -15.49 -38.91 -5.81
C PRO A 77 -16.43 -37.72 -5.94
N LEU A 78 -16.78 -37.07 -4.83
CA LEU A 78 -17.66 -35.89 -4.80
C LEU A 78 -16.95 -34.66 -5.37
N SER A 79 -15.68 -34.38 -4.97
CA SER A 79 -14.88 -33.33 -5.56
C SER A 79 -14.78 -33.50 -7.09
N SER A 80 -14.53 -34.73 -7.55
CA SER A 80 -14.40 -35.04 -8.97
C SER A 80 -15.71 -34.83 -9.73
N ALA A 81 -16.86 -35.23 -9.13
CA ALA A 81 -18.18 -35.03 -9.72
C ALA A 81 -18.55 -33.53 -9.79
N ASN A 82 -18.31 -32.78 -8.73
CA ASN A 82 -18.54 -31.33 -8.68
C ASN A 82 -17.68 -30.59 -9.74
N ARG A 83 -16.41 -30.91 -9.79
CA ARG A 83 -15.48 -30.35 -10.80
C ARG A 83 -15.95 -30.64 -12.22
N LYS A 84 -16.33 -31.87 -12.50
CA LYS A 84 -16.83 -32.32 -13.83
C LYS A 84 -18.08 -31.53 -14.25
N TYR A 85 -18.95 -31.18 -13.31
CA TYR A 85 -20.16 -30.41 -13.59
C TYR A 85 -19.86 -28.92 -13.82
N LEU A 86 -19.00 -28.31 -13.00
CA LEU A 86 -18.76 -26.86 -13.02
C LEU A 86 -17.81 -26.41 -14.14
N LEU A 87 -16.81 -27.22 -14.54
CA LEU A 87 -15.82 -26.85 -15.55
C LEU A 87 -16.42 -26.45 -16.90
N PRO A 88 -17.39 -27.20 -17.50
CA PRO A 88 -18.00 -26.79 -18.77
C PRO A 88 -18.79 -25.48 -18.66
N ILE A 89 -19.34 -25.17 -17.48
CA ILE A 89 -20.03 -23.91 -17.24
C ILE A 89 -19.02 -22.77 -17.20
N LEU A 90 -17.90 -22.95 -16.50
CA LEU A 90 -16.80 -21.97 -16.45
C LEU A 90 -16.26 -21.70 -17.87
N GLN A 91 -15.99 -22.75 -18.66
CA GLN A 91 -15.50 -22.64 -20.02
C GLN A 91 -16.41 -21.77 -20.93
N LYS A 92 -17.72 -21.78 -20.68
CA LYS A 92 -18.67 -20.98 -21.46
C LYS A 92 -18.82 -19.52 -20.98
N HIS A 93 -18.43 -19.23 -19.74
CA HIS A 93 -18.77 -17.97 -19.09
C HIS A 93 -17.57 -17.16 -18.56
N TYR A 94 -16.33 -17.62 -18.73
CA TYR A 94 -15.11 -16.98 -18.20
C TYR A 94 -14.91 -15.54 -18.67
N GLN A 95 -15.44 -15.17 -19.83
CA GLN A 95 -15.26 -13.84 -20.42
C GLN A 95 -15.96 -12.70 -19.63
N ASN A 96 -17.04 -13.04 -18.92
CA ASN A 96 -17.89 -12.06 -18.21
C ASN A 96 -17.51 -11.87 -16.74
N LEU A 97 -16.38 -12.41 -16.31
CA LEU A 97 -15.88 -12.31 -14.94
C LEU A 97 -15.08 -11.02 -14.71
N ASN A 98 -14.98 -10.58 -13.46
CA ASN A 98 -14.06 -9.50 -13.07
C ASN A 98 -12.60 -9.95 -13.11
N ILE A 99 -11.65 -9.06 -12.91
CA ILE A 99 -10.20 -9.36 -13.03
C ILE A 99 -9.76 -10.46 -12.08
N GLU A 100 -10.16 -10.43 -10.80
CA GLU A 100 -9.81 -11.47 -9.83
C GLU A 100 -10.36 -12.83 -10.24
N ALA A 101 -11.64 -12.87 -10.57
CA ALA A 101 -12.31 -14.09 -10.99
C ALA A 101 -11.78 -14.61 -12.34
N LYS A 102 -11.51 -13.74 -13.32
CA LYS A 102 -10.83 -14.10 -14.59
C LYS A 102 -9.47 -14.74 -14.33
N SER A 103 -8.68 -14.19 -13.42
CA SER A 103 -7.36 -14.70 -13.10
C SER A 103 -7.40 -16.11 -12.51
N LYS A 104 -8.32 -16.34 -11.56
CA LYS A 104 -8.58 -17.68 -11.02
C LYS A 104 -9.10 -18.64 -12.11
N ALA A 105 -10.00 -18.15 -12.97
CA ALA A 105 -10.53 -18.94 -14.10
C ALA A 105 -9.43 -19.36 -15.08
N ALA A 106 -8.51 -18.45 -15.42
CA ALA A 106 -7.38 -18.77 -16.30
C ALA A 106 -6.52 -19.92 -15.74
N LEU A 107 -6.22 -19.89 -14.44
CA LEU A 107 -5.48 -20.96 -13.75
C LEU A 107 -6.23 -22.29 -13.74
N VAL A 108 -7.54 -22.28 -13.45
CA VAL A 108 -8.39 -23.46 -13.43
C VAL A 108 -8.52 -24.06 -14.84
N LEU A 109 -8.76 -23.22 -15.85
CA LEU A 109 -8.87 -23.63 -17.25
C LEU A 109 -7.56 -24.23 -17.77
N LYS A 110 -6.41 -23.61 -17.45
CA LYS A 110 -5.08 -24.16 -17.78
C LYS A 110 -4.89 -25.56 -17.20
N THR A 111 -5.17 -25.73 -15.91
CA THR A 111 -5.03 -27.04 -15.23
C THR A 111 -6.02 -28.08 -15.75
N ALA A 112 -7.13 -27.65 -16.34
CA ALA A 112 -8.14 -28.53 -16.93
C ALA A 112 -7.87 -28.87 -18.42
N GLY A 113 -6.79 -28.31 -19.03
CA GLY A 113 -6.42 -28.57 -20.42
C GLY A 113 -7.10 -27.64 -21.44
N TYR A 114 -7.76 -26.56 -20.97
CA TYR A 114 -8.38 -25.54 -21.84
C TYR A 114 -7.38 -24.39 -22.10
N ASP A 115 -6.25 -24.72 -22.77
CA ASP A 115 -5.14 -23.78 -22.97
C ASP A 115 -5.52 -22.53 -23.77
N LYS A 116 -6.38 -22.69 -24.79
CA LYS A 116 -6.84 -21.59 -25.63
C LYS A 116 -7.63 -20.57 -24.81
N GLU A 117 -8.59 -21.03 -24.03
CA GLU A 117 -9.41 -20.17 -23.18
C GLU A 117 -8.59 -19.53 -22.07
N ALA A 118 -7.66 -20.27 -21.46
CA ALA A 118 -6.75 -19.74 -20.47
C ALA A 118 -5.89 -18.60 -21.04
N MET A 119 -5.30 -18.78 -22.23
CA MET A 119 -4.50 -17.74 -22.89
C MET A 119 -5.34 -16.53 -23.35
N THR A 120 -6.57 -16.75 -23.80
CA THR A 120 -7.48 -15.66 -24.13
C THR A 120 -7.83 -14.85 -22.88
N THR A 121 -8.00 -15.51 -21.75
CA THR A 121 -8.31 -14.88 -20.47
C THR A 121 -7.13 -14.00 -19.99
N ILE A 122 -5.89 -14.48 -20.08
CA ILE A 122 -4.70 -13.70 -19.70
C ILE A 122 -4.57 -12.43 -20.57
N LYS A 123 -4.77 -12.53 -21.85
CA LYS A 123 -4.74 -11.36 -22.76
C LYS A 123 -5.78 -10.32 -22.32
N SER A 124 -7.02 -10.77 -22.08
CA SER A 124 -8.09 -9.88 -21.60
C SER A 124 -7.79 -9.23 -20.25
N ILE A 125 -7.11 -9.92 -19.33
CA ILE A 125 -6.67 -9.35 -18.05
C ILE A 125 -5.64 -8.24 -18.29
N LEU A 126 -4.62 -8.50 -19.11
CA LEU A 126 -3.53 -7.57 -19.36
C LEU A 126 -3.97 -6.30 -20.12
N GLU A 127 -5.03 -6.36 -20.91
CA GLU A 127 -5.63 -5.18 -21.57
C GLU A 127 -6.16 -4.14 -20.58
N HIS A 128 -6.46 -4.54 -19.33
CA HIS A 128 -6.94 -3.65 -18.28
C HIS A 128 -5.84 -3.12 -17.36
N THR A 129 -4.58 -3.43 -17.63
CA THR A 129 -3.48 -2.95 -16.81
C THR A 129 -3.05 -1.54 -17.21
N VAL A 130 -2.62 -0.77 -16.21
CA VAL A 130 -1.93 0.51 -16.35
C VAL A 130 -0.48 0.31 -15.95
N SER A 131 0.44 0.83 -16.76
CA SER A 131 1.88 0.79 -16.48
C SER A 131 2.37 2.18 -16.09
N ASP A 132 3.01 2.28 -14.94
CA ASP A 132 3.60 3.51 -14.42
C ASP A 132 5.04 3.22 -13.99
N LYS A 133 5.97 4.11 -14.35
CA LYS A 133 7.41 3.92 -14.12
C LYS A 133 7.75 3.75 -12.63
N ASP A 134 7.07 4.49 -11.76
CA ASP A 134 7.36 4.53 -10.33
C ASP A 134 6.44 3.59 -9.53
N LYS A 135 5.19 3.41 -9.98
CA LYS A 135 4.20 2.58 -9.30
C LYS A 135 4.17 1.13 -9.77
N GLY A 136 4.77 0.83 -10.91
CA GLY A 136 4.71 -0.49 -11.53
C GLY A 136 3.47 -0.71 -12.38
N MET A 137 3.00 -1.94 -12.50
CA MET A 137 1.84 -2.33 -13.31
C MET A 137 0.68 -2.74 -12.42
N TYR A 138 -0.51 -2.18 -12.66
CA TYR A 138 -1.68 -2.35 -11.81
C TYR A 138 -3.00 -2.14 -12.55
N PHE A 139 -4.12 -2.42 -11.88
CA PHE A 139 -5.47 -2.18 -12.37
C PHE A 139 -6.05 -0.92 -11.73
N ASP A 140 -6.29 0.13 -12.51
CA ASP A 140 -6.76 1.44 -12.02
C ASP A 140 -8.26 1.64 -12.21
N SER A 141 -8.90 0.91 -13.13
CA SER A 141 -10.30 1.12 -13.43
C SER A 141 -11.22 0.45 -12.39
N PHE A 142 -12.17 1.21 -11.86
CA PHE A 142 -13.24 0.69 -11.01
C PHE A 142 -14.01 -0.46 -11.67
N ASN A 143 -14.20 -0.40 -12.99
CA ASN A 143 -14.86 -1.44 -13.78
C ASN A 143 -14.06 -2.75 -13.84
N ALA A 144 -12.74 -2.71 -13.72
CA ALA A 144 -11.91 -3.91 -13.66
C ALA A 144 -12.10 -4.67 -12.35
N LEU A 145 -12.44 -3.98 -11.29
CA LEU A 145 -12.49 -4.52 -9.93
C LEU A 145 -13.88 -4.92 -9.46
N SER A 146 -14.93 -4.60 -10.13
CA SER A 146 -16.37 -4.76 -9.82
C SER A 146 -16.77 -4.87 -8.34
N TYR A 147 -17.73 -4.06 -7.93
CA TYR A 147 -18.41 -4.03 -6.61
C TYR A 147 -17.61 -3.48 -5.42
N TRP A 148 -18.36 -2.99 -4.47
CA TRP A 148 -17.96 -2.35 -3.21
C TRP A 148 -17.07 -3.20 -2.27
N ASN A 149 -16.99 -4.50 -2.48
CA ASN A 149 -16.14 -5.42 -1.72
C ASN A 149 -14.95 -5.97 -2.54
N SER A 150 -14.68 -5.40 -3.71
CA SER A 150 -13.53 -5.82 -4.53
C SER A 150 -12.28 -5.09 -4.09
N TYR A 151 -11.38 -5.82 -3.47
CA TYR A 151 -10.10 -5.29 -3.02
C TYR A 151 -9.08 -5.33 -4.15
N LYS A 152 -8.26 -4.28 -4.24
CA LYS A 152 -7.20 -4.16 -5.25
C LYS A 152 -6.15 -5.26 -5.10
N ILE A 153 -5.77 -5.61 -3.87
CA ILE A 153 -4.74 -6.61 -3.59
C ILE A 153 -5.11 -8.00 -4.07
N PRO A 154 -6.27 -8.59 -3.76
CA PRO A 154 -6.66 -9.91 -4.30
C PRO A 154 -6.68 -9.97 -5.82
N ALA A 155 -7.18 -8.93 -6.50
CA ALA A 155 -7.19 -8.88 -7.95
C ALA A 155 -5.78 -8.87 -8.53
N GLN A 156 -4.89 -8.05 -7.95
CA GLN A 156 -3.48 -7.93 -8.35
C GLN A 156 -2.71 -9.24 -8.14
N VAL A 157 -2.88 -9.87 -6.97
CA VAL A 157 -2.21 -11.13 -6.63
C VAL A 157 -2.71 -12.26 -7.51
N ALA A 158 -4.01 -12.39 -7.71
CA ALA A 158 -4.57 -13.41 -8.59
C ALA A 158 -4.09 -13.26 -10.05
N ALA A 159 -4.02 -12.01 -10.54
CA ALA A 159 -3.49 -11.73 -11.87
C ALA A 159 -2.00 -12.08 -11.99
N LEU A 160 -1.19 -11.73 -11.00
CA LEU A 160 0.23 -12.09 -10.95
C LEU A 160 0.44 -13.61 -10.93
N GLU A 161 -0.35 -14.35 -10.15
CA GLU A 161 -0.30 -15.83 -10.15
C GLU A 161 -0.65 -16.40 -11.53
N ALA A 162 -1.66 -15.85 -12.20
CA ALA A 162 -2.05 -16.27 -13.53
C ALA A 162 -0.97 -15.95 -14.58
N VAL A 163 -0.38 -14.75 -14.54
CA VAL A 163 0.74 -14.36 -15.43
C VAL A 163 1.93 -15.29 -15.22
N ARG A 164 2.32 -15.57 -13.98
CA ARG A 164 3.42 -16.50 -13.67
C ARG A 164 3.19 -17.90 -14.23
N ALA A 165 1.96 -18.39 -14.15
CA ALA A 165 1.63 -19.75 -14.58
C ALA A 165 1.44 -19.89 -16.10
N LEU A 166 0.93 -18.85 -16.79
CA LEU A 166 0.60 -18.91 -18.21
C LEU A 166 1.65 -18.26 -19.11
N THR A 167 2.36 -17.24 -18.59
CA THR A 167 3.41 -16.51 -19.31
C THR A 167 4.67 -16.39 -18.42
N PRO A 168 5.31 -17.53 -18.08
CA PRO A 168 6.44 -17.55 -17.13
C PRO A 168 7.64 -16.72 -17.58
N ASP A 169 7.81 -16.52 -18.87
CA ASP A 169 8.92 -15.75 -19.45
C ASP A 169 8.68 -14.24 -19.47
N ASP A 170 7.45 -13.79 -19.24
CA ASP A 170 7.11 -12.36 -19.16
C ASP A 170 7.50 -11.75 -17.81
N LYS A 171 8.81 -11.62 -17.59
CA LYS A 171 9.36 -11.06 -16.34
C LYS A 171 9.06 -9.57 -16.18
N ALA A 172 8.88 -8.85 -17.27
CA ALA A 172 8.56 -7.42 -17.23
C ALA A 172 7.19 -7.19 -16.57
N THR A 173 6.16 -7.90 -17.01
CA THR A 173 4.82 -7.83 -16.40
C THR A 173 4.82 -8.33 -14.94
N GLN A 174 5.49 -9.45 -14.66
CA GLN A 174 5.60 -9.99 -13.30
C GLN A 174 6.25 -8.99 -12.34
N ASN A 175 7.38 -8.39 -12.75
CA ASN A 175 8.09 -7.39 -11.94
C ASN A 175 7.28 -6.10 -11.79
N GLY A 176 6.60 -5.64 -12.85
CA GLY A 176 5.72 -4.49 -12.77
C GLY A 176 4.60 -4.68 -11.76
N MET A 177 3.94 -5.85 -11.76
CA MET A 177 2.89 -6.19 -10.81
C MET A 177 3.40 -6.31 -9.36
N LEU A 178 4.59 -6.90 -9.16
CA LEU A 178 5.24 -6.97 -7.85
C LEU A 178 5.62 -5.59 -7.33
N THR A 179 6.15 -4.73 -8.20
CA THR A 179 6.48 -3.34 -7.84
C THR A 179 5.27 -2.62 -7.29
N TRP A 180 4.11 -2.78 -7.94
CA TRP A 180 2.89 -2.14 -7.44
C TRP A 180 2.46 -2.67 -6.05
N ILE A 181 2.51 -3.99 -5.81
CA ILE A 181 2.19 -4.57 -4.50
C ILE A 181 3.10 -3.98 -3.40
N LEU A 182 4.41 -3.88 -3.67
CA LEU A 182 5.36 -3.27 -2.74
C LEU A 182 5.10 -1.77 -2.52
N GLN A 183 4.87 -1.02 -3.59
CA GLN A 183 4.62 0.41 -3.52
C GLN A 183 3.30 0.72 -2.79
N SER A 184 2.26 -0.10 -2.99
CA SER A 184 1.00 0.07 -2.28
C SER A 184 1.18 -0.09 -0.77
N LYS A 185 2.00 -1.06 -0.31
CA LYS A 185 2.27 -1.25 1.12
C LYS A 185 2.98 -0.07 1.77
N ARG A 186 3.83 0.65 1.02
CA ARG A 186 4.55 1.80 1.56
C ARG A 186 3.62 2.96 1.92
N THR A 187 2.52 3.12 1.20
CA THR A 187 1.64 4.29 1.32
C THR A 187 0.25 3.96 1.85
N GLN A 188 -0.15 2.70 1.80
CA GLN A 188 -1.49 2.23 2.16
C GLN A 188 -1.45 0.95 2.99
N GLY A 189 -2.49 0.70 3.76
CA GLY A 189 -2.77 -0.60 4.36
C GLY A 189 -3.26 -1.60 3.31
N TRP A 190 -3.02 -2.90 3.52
CA TRP A 190 -3.62 -3.96 2.70
C TRP A 190 -4.97 -4.40 3.29
N GLU A 191 -5.92 -3.53 3.34
CA GLU A 191 -7.32 -3.58 3.80
C GLU A 191 -7.67 -4.69 4.83
N THR A 192 -7.29 -5.96 4.57
CA THR A 192 -7.61 -7.10 5.44
C THR A 192 -6.41 -7.99 5.73
N ALA A 193 -6.51 -8.82 6.78
CA ALA A 193 -5.49 -9.83 7.09
C ALA A 193 -5.33 -10.86 5.94
N LEU A 194 -6.43 -11.21 5.24
CA LEU A 194 -6.38 -12.11 4.09
C LEU A 194 -5.58 -11.49 2.94
N ASN A 195 -5.83 -10.24 2.62
CA ASN A 195 -5.10 -9.50 1.58
C ASN A 195 -3.61 -9.39 1.92
N THR A 196 -3.29 -9.20 3.21
CA THR A 196 -1.90 -9.20 3.68
C THR A 196 -1.21 -10.53 3.43
N VAL A 197 -1.86 -11.66 3.74
CA VAL A 197 -1.31 -12.99 3.47
C VAL A 197 -1.11 -13.22 1.97
N ASP A 198 -2.09 -12.84 1.15
CA ASP A 198 -2.01 -12.97 -0.31
C ASP A 198 -0.84 -12.17 -0.88
N ALA A 199 -0.68 -10.90 -0.47
CA ALA A 199 0.41 -10.05 -0.92
C ALA A 199 1.78 -10.57 -0.46
N VAL A 200 1.91 -10.97 0.81
CA VAL A 200 3.15 -11.56 1.35
C VAL A 200 3.52 -12.84 0.60
N TYR A 201 2.56 -13.73 0.37
CA TYR A 201 2.77 -14.93 -0.42
C TYR A 201 3.28 -14.60 -1.84
N ALA A 202 2.63 -13.65 -2.52
CA ALA A 202 3.01 -13.24 -3.87
C ALA A 202 4.42 -12.63 -3.94
N LEU A 203 4.85 -11.91 -2.89
CA LEU A 203 6.17 -11.30 -2.79
C LEU A 203 7.26 -12.33 -2.46
N LEU A 204 6.97 -13.28 -1.58
CA LEU A 204 7.93 -14.29 -1.14
C LEU A 204 8.13 -15.41 -2.18
N THR A 205 7.19 -15.62 -3.08
CA THR A 205 7.24 -16.71 -4.04
C THR A 205 7.63 -16.21 -5.42
N THR A 206 8.60 -16.91 -6.03
CA THR A 206 8.94 -16.75 -7.45
C THR A 206 8.76 -18.10 -8.13
N THR A 207 8.23 -18.11 -9.35
CA THR A 207 8.24 -19.32 -10.18
C THR A 207 9.52 -19.36 -10.99
N LYS A 208 10.34 -20.40 -10.80
CA LYS A 208 11.31 -20.79 -11.81
C LYS A 208 10.60 -21.66 -12.84
N SER A 209 10.98 -21.53 -14.09
CA SER A 209 10.35 -22.22 -15.21
C SER A 209 10.47 -23.76 -15.17
N ASP A 210 11.24 -24.31 -14.24
CA ASP A 210 11.61 -25.72 -14.25
C ASP A 210 11.41 -26.48 -12.91
N ASP A 211 10.91 -25.81 -11.86
CA ASP A 211 10.75 -26.45 -10.54
C ASP A 211 9.41 -26.12 -9.90
N SER A 212 8.74 -27.17 -9.42
CA SER A 212 7.59 -27.07 -8.51
C SER A 212 7.94 -26.51 -7.11
N VAL A 213 9.18 -26.11 -6.89
CA VAL A 213 9.68 -25.57 -5.63
C VAL A 213 9.53 -24.06 -5.58
N ILE A 214 8.88 -23.60 -4.52
CA ILE A 214 8.74 -22.17 -4.22
C ILE A 214 10.11 -21.65 -3.76
N HIS A 215 10.65 -20.68 -4.51
CA HIS A 215 11.86 -19.97 -4.12
C HIS A 215 11.49 -18.63 -3.51
N PHE A 216 11.98 -18.34 -2.30
CA PHE A 216 11.85 -17.02 -1.71
C PHE A 216 12.74 -16.02 -2.46
N ASN A 217 12.17 -14.84 -2.74
CA ASN A 217 12.93 -13.74 -3.32
C ASN A 217 13.75 -13.03 -2.21
N THR A 218 14.89 -13.58 -1.86
CA THR A 218 15.79 -13.08 -0.79
C THR A 218 16.92 -12.21 -1.33
N ALA A 219 16.76 -11.67 -2.51
CA ALA A 219 17.81 -10.98 -3.23
C ALA A 219 18.23 -9.66 -2.56
N MET A 220 19.38 -9.69 -1.92
CA MET A 220 20.09 -8.50 -1.46
C MET A 220 20.87 -7.87 -2.62
N PRO A 221 21.13 -6.54 -2.63
CA PRO A 221 22.08 -5.96 -3.56
C PRO A 221 23.47 -6.60 -3.39
N ASP A 222 24.12 -6.95 -4.50
CA ASP A 222 25.48 -7.53 -4.46
C ASP A 222 26.51 -6.51 -4.01
N ASN A 223 26.25 -5.25 -4.32
CA ASN A 223 27.12 -4.16 -3.91
C ASN A 223 26.27 -2.94 -3.52
N PHE A 224 26.59 -2.37 -2.36
CA PHE A 224 25.98 -1.14 -1.87
C PHE A 224 27.06 -0.24 -1.27
N THR A 225 27.52 0.74 -2.04
CA THR A 225 28.62 1.62 -1.63
C THR A 225 28.20 3.09 -1.58
N LEU A 226 28.73 3.79 -0.59
CA LEU A 226 28.56 5.22 -0.38
C LEU A 226 29.87 5.93 -0.73
N ASN A 227 29.87 6.76 -1.78
CA ASN A 227 31.01 7.58 -2.15
C ASN A 227 30.94 8.93 -1.45
N MET A 228 32.00 9.33 -0.78
CA MET A 228 32.10 10.57 -0.03
C MET A 228 32.74 11.68 -0.86
N LYS A 229 32.45 12.96 -0.54
CA LYS A 229 33.07 14.12 -1.22
C LYS A 229 34.60 14.18 -1.04
N ASN A 230 35.11 13.60 0.04
CA ASN A 230 36.56 13.50 0.30
C ASN A 230 37.26 12.34 -0.46
N GLY A 231 36.55 11.64 -1.35
CA GLY A 231 37.07 10.53 -2.14
C GLY A 231 37.02 9.16 -1.45
N LYS A 232 36.61 9.07 -0.17
CA LYS A 232 36.45 7.80 0.54
C LYS A 232 35.22 7.06 0.02
N THR A 233 35.32 5.74 -0.13
CA THR A 233 34.19 4.85 -0.39
C THR A 233 33.92 3.98 0.83
N ILE A 234 32.69 3.86 1.24
CA ILE A 234 32.23 3.04 2.35
C ILE A 234 31.35 1.93 1.79
N ASN A 235 31.71 0.68 2.04
CA ASN A 235 30.85 -0.46 1.70
C ASN A 235 29.79 -0.62 2.79
N ILE A 236 28.53 -0.36 2.44
CA ILE A 236 27.42 -0.41 3.37
C ILE A 236 27.09 -1.85 3.76
N ALA A 237 27.26 -2.81 2.84
CA ALA A 237 26.99 -4.22 3.10
C ALA A 237 27.91 -4.82 4.18
N GLU A 238 29.16 -4.37 4.26
CA GLU A 238 30.13 -4.83 5.28
C GLU A 238 29.83 -4.27 6.67
N ASN A 239 29.17 -3.12 6.76
CA ASN A 239 28.82 -2.43 8.00
C ASN A 239 27.35 -2.60 8.40
N ALA A 240 26.59 -3.37 7.63
CA ALA A 240 25.18 -3.56 7.90
C ALA A 240 24.97 -4.41 9.17
N GLN A 241 24.19 -3.89 10.09
CA GLN A 241 23.55 -4.74 11.09
C GLN A 241 22.50 -5.56 10.33
N THR A 242 22.83 -6.81 10.04
CA THR A 242 21.83 -7.75 9.56
C THR A 242 20.84 -7.97 10.68
N ALA A 243 19.66 -7.41 10.56
CA ALA A 243 18.54 -7.84 11.36
C ALA A 243 18.36 -9.34 11.11
N ASP A 244 18.34 -10.12 12.15
CA ASP A 244 18.14 -11.56 12.24
C ASP A 244 18.50 -12.36 10.97
N LYS A 245 19.37 -13.35 11.09
CA LYS A 245 19.77 -14.24 9.97
C LYS A 245 18.60 -14.95 9.28
N ASP A 246 17.42 -14.91 9.91
CA ASP A 246 16.15 -15.44 9.41
C ASP A 246 15.24 -14.37 8.76
N ALA A 247 15.63 -13.09 8.81
CA ALA A 247 14.88 -12.03 8.17
C ALA A 247 15.17 -11.99 6.66
N VAL A 248 14.15 -12.12 5.87
CA VAL A 248 14.19 -12.14 4.40
C VAL A 248 14.73 -10.81 3.88
N GLY A 249 16.05 -10.75 3.62
CA GLY A 249 16.67 -9.70 2.81
C GLY A 249 16.53 -8.26 3.31
N TYR A 250 16.60 -7.99 4.62
CA TYR A 250 16.63 -6.63 5.18
C TYR A 250 18.02 -6.22 5.61
N MET A 251 18.45 -5.02 5.21
CA MET A 251 19.72 -4.42 5.59
C MET A 251 19.51 -2.96 6.03
N ARG A 252 20.11 -2.59 7.17
CA ARG A 252 20.13 -1.21 7.67
C ARG A 252 21.52 -0.85 8.14
N SER A 253 21.97 0.35 7.80
CA SER A 253 23.20 0.94 8.31
C SER A 253 22.96 2.39 8.69
N ASP A 254 23.37 2.76 9.89
CA ASP A 254 23.30 4.13 10.40
C ASP A 254 24.73 4.67 10.54
N PHE A 255 24.97 5.91 10.10
CA PHE A 255 26.26 6.58 10.18
C PHE A 255 26.11 7.94 10.79
N SER A 256 26.93 8.29 11.76
CA SER A 256 27.09 9.67 12.23
C SER A 256 27.96 10.49 11.28
N LEU A 257 27.80 11.81 11.29
CA LEU A 257 28.67 12.70 10.50
C LEU A 257 30.14 12.58 10.87
N ASP A 258 30.45 12.31 12.15
CA ASP A 258 31.80 12.12 12.64
C ASP A 258 32.44 10.85 12.08
N GLU A 259 31.68 9.77 11.95
CA GLU A 259 32.13 8.53 11.30
C GLU A 259 32.37 8.73 9.81
N LEU A 260 31.48 9.47 9.14
CA LEU A 260 31.61 9.73 7.71
C LEU A 260 32.77 10.68 7.38
N LYS A 261 33.11 11.61 8.28
CA LYS A 261 34.14 12.66 8.13
C LYS A 261 33.99 13.56 6.88
N SER A 262 32.91 13.40 6.15
CA SER A 262 32.58 14.15 4.94
C SER A 262 31.12 13.90 4.56
N SER A 263 30.54 14.78 3.72
CA SER A 263 29.21 14.57 3.18
C SER A 263 29.19 13.50 2.09
N PRO A 264 28.13 12.70 1.98
CA PRO A 264 27.92 11.82 0.85
C PRO A 264 27.90 12.58 -0.48
N LYS A 265 28.48 11.99 -1.54
CA LYS A 265 28.44 12.50 -2.91
C LYS A 265 27.48 11.70 -3.78
N SER A 266 27.56 10.40 -3.71
CA SER A 266 26.71 9.48 -4.47
C SER A 266 26.61 8.13 -3.77
N VAL A 267 25.57 7.40 -4.11
CA VAL A 267 25.35 6.02 -3.70
C VAL A 267 25.36 5.15 -4.94
N ASN A 268 26.11 4.07 -4.92
CA ASN A 268 26.11 3.06 -5.96
C ASN A 268 25.49 1.76 -5.41
N ILE A 269 24.48 1.29 -6.10
CA ILE A 269 23.82 0.03 -5.79
C ILE A 269 23.91 -0.83 -7.06
N SER A 270 24.44 -2.02 -6.94
CA SER A 270 24.44 -3.01 -8.02
C SER A 270 23.78 -4.29 -7.57
N LYS A 271 23.11 -4.95 -8.49
CA LYS A 271 22.38 -6.17 -8.27
C LYS A 271 22.42 -7.02 -9.54
N THR A 272 22.89 -8.25 -9.44
CA THR A 272 23.04 -9.17 -10.58
C THR A 272 21.84 -10.09 -10.74
N ASP A 273 21.11 -10.38 -9.69
CA ASP A 273 19.91 -11.18 -9.78
C ASP A 273 18.68 -10.35 -10.28
N GLY A 274 17.73 -11.03 -10.89
CA GLY A 274 16.53 -10.42 -11.46
C GLY A 274 15.42 -10.06 -10.46
N GLY A 275 15.65 -10.20 -9.14
CA GLY A 275 14.66 -9.90 -8.12
C GLY A 275 14.52 -8.40 -7.85
N ILE A 276 13.42 -7.98 -7.20
CA ILE A 276 13.16 -6.58 -6.83
C ILE A 276 13.79 -6.29 -5.48
N SER A 277 14.54 -5.20 -5.37
CA SER A 277 15.01 -4.62 -4.11
C SER A 277 14.54 -3.18 -4.01
N TRP A 278 14.22 -2.73 -2.81
CA TRP A 278 13.82 -1.36 -2.53
C TRP A 278 14.43 -0.89 -1.21
N GLY A 279 14.57 0.42 -1.07
CA GLY A 279 15.13 1.02 0.14
C GLY A 279 15.06 2.54 0.13
N GLY A 280 15.51 3.15 1.21
CA GLY A 280 15.56 4.59 1.38
C GLY A 280 16.86 5.05 2.02
N ILE A 281 17.30 6.24 1.69
CA ILE A 281 18.46 6.91 2.29
C ILE A 281 17.95 8.17 2.98
N TYR A 282 18.22 8.26 4.27
CA TYR A 282 17.74 9.35 5.11
C TYR A 282 18.92 10.17 5.63
N SER A 283 18.84 11.49 5.52
CA SER A 283 19.78 12.41 6.14
C SER A 283 19.06 13.27 7.17
N ARG A 284 19.56 13.29 8.41
CA ARG A 284 19.03 14.11 9.49
C ARG A 284 20.09 15.11 9.92
N TYR A 285 19.72 16.40 10.00
CA TYR A 285 20.60 17.44 10.43
C TYR A 285 19.82 18.52 11.19
N LEU A 286 20.50 19.26 12.04
CA LEU A 286 19.95 20.43 12.75
C LEU A 286 20.17 21.68 11.91
N ALA A 287 19.13 22.50 11.80
CA ALA A 287 19.20 23.82 11.16
C ALA A 287 18.40 24.83 11.99
N PRO A 288 18.81 26.12 12.03
CA PRO A 288 18.00 27.18 12.60
C PRO A 288 16.63 27.21 11.90
N ALA A 289 15.55 27.22 12.68
CA ALA A 289 14.20 27.04 12.14
C ALA A 289 13.80 28.12 11.12
N GLN A 290 14.31 29.36 11.26
CA GLN A 290 14.09 30.46 10.30
C GLN A 290 14.75 30.22 8.93
N ASN A 291 15.75 29.34 8.87
CA ASN A 291 16.50 29.06 7.65
C ASN A 291 15.97 27.78 6.95
N VAL A 292 14.96 27.14 7.55
CA VAL A 292 14.35 25.96 6.93
C VAL A 292 13.39 26.42 5.84
N GLU A 293 13.69 26.03 4.60
CA GLU A 293 12.84 26.28 3.46
C GLU A 293 11.80 25.17 3.32
N ASN A 294 10.72 25.46 2.56
CA ASN A 294 9.76 24.44 2.21
C ASN A 294 10.43 23.29 1.46
N GLY A 295 9.95 22.11 1.65
CA GLY A 295 10.46 20.92 0.99
C GLY A 295 9.43 19.81 1.03
N GLY A 296 9.61 18.85 0.14
CA GLY A 296 8.75 17.68 0.01
C GLY A 296 8.82 17.18 -1.41
N GLY A 297 8.41 15.95 -1.60
CA GLY A 297 8.30 15.31 -2.90
C GLY A 297 6.84 15.08 -3.25
N GLU A 298 6.40 13.83 -3.11
CA GLU A 298 5.03 13.42 -3.41
C GLU A 298 4.00 13.91 -2.37
N LEU A 299 4.47 14.33 -1.20
CA LEU A 299 3.69 14.92 -0.13
C LEU A 299 4.31 16.28 0.25
N THR A 300 3.52 17.34 0.18
CA THR A 300 3.99 18.71 0.49
C THR A 300 2.99 19.42 1.38
N VAL A 301 3.45 20.41 2.15
CA VAL A 301 2.61 21.29 2.96
C VAL A 301 3.01 22.74 2.81
N LYS A 302 2.02 23.60 2.59
CA LYS A 302 2.13 25.06 2.66
C LYS A 302 1.35 25.55 3.87
N ARG A 303 1.97 26.38 4.71
CA ARG A 303 1.34 27.01 5.87
C ARG A 303 1.25 28.53 5.66
N GLU A 304 0.05 29.07 5.79
CA GLU A 304 -0.24 30.49 5.63
C GLU A 304 -1.00 31.02 6.84
N TYR A 305 -0.76 32.28 7.19
CA TYR A 305 -1.41 32.96 8.30
C TYR A 305 -2.28 34.09 7.78
N PHE A 306 -3.47 34.22 8.32
CA PHE A 306 -4.44 35.26 7.97
C PHE A 306 -4.93 35.94 9.24
N LEU A 307 -4.95 37.28 9.24
CA LEU A 307 -5.67 38.08 10.21
C LEU A 307 -7.16 37.99 9.89
N VAL A 308 -7.99 37.63 10.86
CA VAL A 308 -9.46 37.54 10.70
C VAL A 308 -10.12 38.69 11.44
N GLU A 309 -10.69 39.63 10.68
CA GLU A 309 -11.42 40.79 11.21
C GLU A 309 -12.74 40.95 10.48
N ASN A 310 -13.86 41.02 11.23
CA ASN A 310 -15.22 41.19 10.67
C ASN A 310 -15.54 40.17 9.55
N GLY A 311 -15.08 38.92 9.71
CA GLY A 311 -15.29 37.84 8.72
C GLY A 311 -14.38 37.91 7.49
N LYS A 312 -13.51 38.91 7.38
CA LYS A 312 -12.54 39.07 6.29
C LYS A 312 -11.19 38.52 6.69
N GLU A 313 -10.57 37.76 5.79
CA GLU A 313 -9.21 37.21 5.93
C GLU A 313 -8.22 38.11 5.19
N THR A 314 -7.19 38.56 5.90
CA THR A 314 -6.08 39.35 5.32
C THR A 314 -4.77 38.58 5.51
N PRO A 315 -4.00 38.25 4.45
CA PRO A 315 -2.73 37.57 4.60
C PRO A 315 -1.74 38.29 5.49
N VAL A 316 -1.10 37.58 6.42
CA VAL A 316 -0.04 38.05 7.28
C VAL A 316 1.30 37.67 6.68
N ALA A 317 2.08 38.59 6.15
CA ALA A 317 3.40 38.38 5.57
C ALA A 317 4.44 37.92 6.62
N ASN A 318 5.55 37.32 6.18
CA ASN A 318 6.66 36.96 7.06
C ASN A 318 7.25 38.26 7.69
N GLY A 319 7.41 38.26 9.01
CA GLY A 319 7.88 39.45 9.76
C GLY A 319 6.84 40.57 9.93
N ALA A 320 5.64 40.43 9.42
CA ALA A 320 4.58 41.42 9.63
C ALA A 320 4.14 41.46 11.11
N SER A 321 3.65 42.63 11.53
CA SER A 321 3.15 42.83 12.88
C SER A 321 1.65 42.58 12.97
N ILE A 322 1.22 41.91 14.01
CA ILE A 322 -0.17 41.76 14.46
C ILE A 322 -0.29 42.35 15.87
N ASN A 323 -1.50 42.49 16.38
CA ASN A 323 -1.74 43.02 17.72
C ASN A 323 -2.22 41.92 18.67
N THR A 324 -1.97 42.08 19.97
CA THR A 324 -2.59 41.22 20.99
C THR A 324 -4.11 41.29 20.88
N GLY A 325 -4.76 40.13 21.02
CA GLY A 325 -6.21 39.95 20.81
C GLY A 325 -6.62 39.69 19.36
N ASN A 326 -5.74 39.86 18.40
CA ASN A 326 -6.06 39.52 17.02
C ASN A 326 -6.35 38.02 16.85
N ARG A 327 -7.41 37.70 16.09
CA ARG A 327 -7.68 36.33 15.67
C ARG A 327 -6.90 36.01 14.42
N ILE A 328 -6.16 34.91 14.48
CA ILE A 328 -5.26 34.47 13.41
C ILE A 328 -5.73 33.11 12.92
N ARG A 329 -6.05 33.02 11.64
CA ARG A 329 -6.33 31.74 10.97
C ARG A 329 -5.07 31.20 10.33
N VAL A 330 -4.71 29.99 10.69
CA VAL A 330 -3.63 29.25 10.06
C VAL A 330 -4.23 28.27 9.05
N ARG A 331 -3.84 28.41 7.79
CA ARG A 331 -4.29 27.53 6.70
C ARG A 331 -3.16 26.62 6.30
N TYR A 332 -3.43 25.32 6.33
CA TYR A 332 -2.54 24.29 5.81
C TYR A 332 -3.09 23.82 4.48
N THR A 333 -2.28 23.93 3.43
CA THR A 333 -2.56 23.34 2.12
C THR A 333 -1.63 22.17 1.93
N ILE A 334 -2.16 20.97 1.95
CA ILE A 334 -1.43 19.72 1.74
C ILE A 334 -1.69 19.27 0.30
N ASN A 335 -0.63 18.97 -0.46
CA ASN A 335 -0.79 18.34 -1.78
C ASN A 335 -0.20 16.94 -1.73
N SER A 336 -1.00 15.99 -2.20
CA SER A 336 -0.64 14.58 -2.30
C SER A 336 -0.67 14.12 -3.75
N SER A 337 0.41 13.50 -4.24
CA SER A 337 0.49 12.96 -5.61
C SER A 337 -0.10 11.55 -5.74
N ARG A 338 -0.41 10.90 -4.62
CA ARG A 338 -1.02 9.56 -4.52
C ARG A 338 -1.88 9.45 -3.27
N ASP A 339 -2.60 8.34 -3.15
CA ASP A 339 -3.33 8.01 -1.93
C ASP A 339 -2.34 7.58 -0.83
N PHE A 340 -2.58 8.07 0.39
CA PHE A 340 -1.83 7.71 1.59
C PHE A 340 -2.77 7.31 2.71
N ASP A 341 -2.35 6.33 3.51
CA ASP A 341 -2.94 6.04 4.81
C ASP A 341 -2.03 6.58 5.91
N TYR A 342 -2.65 7.00 7.02
CA TYR A 342 -1.97 7.42 8.24
C TYR A 342 -0.99 8.58 8.07
N ILE A 343 -1.52 9.72 7.62
CA ILE A 343 -0.76 10.97 7.52
C ILE A 343 -0.83 11.73 8.84
N SER A 344 0.31 12.25 9.28
CA SER A 344 0.38 13.24 10.36
C SER A 344 0.86 14.58 9.83
N LEU A 345 0.17 15.67 10.20
CA LEU A 345 0.65 17.04 10.07
C LEU A 345 0.94 17.55 11.48
N THR A 346 2.18 17.94 11.74
CA THR A 346 2.60 18.54 13.02
C THR A 346 3.05 19.96 12.79
N ASP A 347 2.44 20.90 13.52
CA ASP A 347 2.81 22.31 13.51
C ASP A 347 3.30 22.75 14.88
N PRO A 348 4.60 23.03 15.05
CA PRO A 348 5.14 23.66 16.23
C PRO A 348 4.56 25.10 16.36
N ARG A 349 3.73 25.30 17.37
CA ARG A 349 3.01 26.55 17.60
C ARG A 349 3.96 27.64 18.11
N PRO A 350 3.98 28.83 17.50
CA PRO A 350 4.70 29.96 18.10
C PRO A 350 4.03 30.36 19.43
N ALA A 351 4.83 30.66 20.46
CA ALA A 351 4.34 30.86 21.81
C ALA A 351 3.41 32.06 22.00
N CYS A 352 3.25 32.90 20.97
CA CYS A 352 2.31 34.04 20.97
C CYS A 352 0.90 33.68 20.47
N LEU A 353 0.68 32.48 19.97
CA LEU A 353 -0.61 32.08 19.42
C LEU A 353 -1.25 31.02 20.32
N GLU A 354 -2.38 31.33 20.91
CA GLU A 354 -3.19 30.40 21.68
C GLU A 354 -4.33 29.82 20.83
N PRO A 355 -4.55 28.49 20.81
CA PRO A 355 -5.56 27.89 19.97
C PRO A 355 -6.97 28.17 20.48
N ASP A 356 -7.92 28.43 19.56
CA ASP A 356 -9.34 28.57 19.90
C ASP A 356 -9.90 27.21 20.40
N VAL A 357 -9.48 26.11 19.82
CA VAL A 357 -9.84 24.75 20.23
C VAL A 357 -8.74 24.22 21.13
N GLN A 358 -9.05 24.02 22.41
CA GLN A 358 -8.09 23.57 23.44
C GLN A 358 -8.20 22.09 23.77
N THR A 359 -9.19 21.39 23.22
CA THR A 359 -9.42 19.96 23.48
C THR A 359 -9.07 19.12 22.27
N SER A 360 -8.37 18.01 22.51
CA SER A 360 -8.10 17.03 21.47
C SER A 360 -9.34 16.21 21.11
N GLY A 361 -9.49 15.83 19.85
CA GLY A 361 -10.62 15.02 19.41
C GLY A 361 -10.73 14.91 17.90
N TYR A 362 -11.66 14.05 17.45
CA TYR A 362 -12.04 13.99 16.05
C TYR A 362 -12.82 15.23 15.62
N THR A 363 -12.48 15.77 14.48
CA THR A 363 -13.13 16.95 13.90
C THR A 363 -13.14 16.89 12.37
N CYS A 364 -14.02 17.68 11.77
CA CYS A 364 -14.09 17.87 10.33
C CYS A 364 -13.91 19.34 10.00
N ASN A 365 -13.04 19.65 9.05
CA ASN A 365 -12.80 21.01 8.60
C ASN A 365 -12.60 21.01 7.08
N ASN A 366 -13.36 21.83 6.36
CA ASN A 366 -13.41 21.88 4.91
C ASN A 366 -13.63 20.52 4.22
N GLY A 367 -14.41 19.63 4.86
CA GLY A 367 -14.68 18.28 4.34
C GLY A 367 -13.62 17.23 4.72
N GLU A 368 -12.50 17.64 5.32
CA GLU A 368 -11.44 16.76 5.77
C GLU A 368 -11.70 16.29 7.21
N TRP A 369 -11.70 14.97 7.44
CA TRP A 369 -11.82 14.36 8.75
C TRP A 369 -10.43 14.02 9.30
N PHE A 370 -10.15 14.43 10.54
CA PHE A 370 -8.90 14.15 11.22
C PHE A 370 -9.06 14.14 12.74
N TYR A 371 -8.13 13.51 13.42
CA TYR A 371 -7.98 13.66 14.87
C TYR A 371 -7.03 14.82 15.15
N LEU A 372 -7.52 15.86 15.83
CA LEU A 372 -6.73 16.98 16.30
C LEU A 372 -6.16 16.67 17.69
N ALA A 373 -4.85 16.64 17.82
CA ALA A 373 -4.14 16.56 19.07
C ALA A 373 -3.59 17.95 19.45
N VAL A 374 -4.16 18.55 20.46
CA VAL A 374 -3.71 19.85 21.00
C VAL A 374 -2.69 19.60 22.08
N ARG A 375 -1.52 20.22 21.96
CA ARG A 375 -0.41 20.14 22.92
C ARG A 375 0.07 21.54 23.29
N ASP A 376 0.85 21.64 24.37
CA ASP A 376 1.33 22.96 24.88
C ASP A 376 2.11 23.75 23.84
N ALA A 377 2.96 23.09 23.06
CA ALA A 377 3.86 23.75 22.11
C ALA A 377 3.58 23.37 20.63
N SER A 378 2.54 22.60 20.36
CA SER A 378 2.27 22.16 19.01
C SER A 378 0.82 21.73 18.80
N GLN A 379 0.40 21.65 17.54
CA GLN A 379 -0.81 21.02 17.09
C GLN A 379 -0.42 19.83 16.17
N ALA A 380 -1.08 18.70 16.33
CA ALA A 380 -0.91 17.58 15.40
C ALA A 380 -2.27 17.13 14.86
N LEU A 381 -2.34 16.96 13.55
CA LEU A 381 -3.53 16.48 12.84
C LEU A 381 -3.21 15.11 12.28
N PHE A 382 -4.03 14.13 12.58
CA PHE A 382 -3.86 12.75 12.11
C PHE A 382 -5.02 12.39 11.18
N PHE A 383 -4.67 12.10 9.93
CA PHE A 383 -5.60 11.67 8.90
C PHE A 383 -5.46 10.15 8.73
N GLU A 384 -6.57 9.43 8.80
CA GLU A 384 -6.56 7.98 8.56
C GLU A 384 -6.31 7.68 7.08
N LYS A 385 -6.93 8.46 6.20
CA LYS A 385 -6.75 8.39 4.75
C LYS A 385 -6.61 9.79 4.17
N MET A 386 -5.78 9.92 3.15
CA MET A 386 -5.64 11.12 2.34
C MET A 386 -5.54 10.71 0.87
N GLU A 387 -6.54 11.05 0.09
CA GLU A 387 -6.57 10.74 -1.34
C GLU A 387 -5.59 11.62 -2.12
N LYS A 388 -5.26 11.21 -3.32
CA LYS A 388 -4.50 12.04 -4.25
C LYS A 388 -5.25 13.34 -4.52
N GLY A 389 -4.57 14.46 -4.27
CA GLY A 389 -5.20 15.77 -4.50
C GLY A 389 -4.67 16.87 -3.59
N LYS A 390 -5.46 17.94 -3.51
CA LYS A 390 -5.22 19.11 -2.68
C LYS A 390 -6.19 19.09 -1.50
N HIS A 391 -5.65 19.11 -0.28
CA HIS A 391 -6.40 19.13 0.98
C HIS A 391 -6.15 20.43 1.71
N ILE A 392 -7.19 21.07 2.23
CA ILE A 392 -7.09 22.35 2.92
C ILE A 392 -7.72 22.21 4.30
N VAL A 393 -6.93 22.52 5.34
CA VAL A 393 -7.39 22.56 6.73
C VAL A 393 -7.04 23.91 7.33
N THR A 394 -7.94 24.44 8.16
CA THR A 394 -7.72 25.71 8.87
C THR A 394 -7.89 25.52 10.37
N LEU A 395 -7.00 26.16 11.15
CA LEU A 395 -7.11 26.25 12.60
C LEU A 395 -7.04 27.73 13.01
N ASP A 396 -7.84 28.11 14.01
CA ASP A 396 -7.92 29.48 14.50
C ASP A 396 -7.21 29.63 15.86
N PHE A 397 -6.57 30.75 16.02
CA PHE A 397 -5.75 31.12 17.19
C PHE A 397 -5.98 32.57 17.56
N HIS A 398 -5.65 32.92 18.81
CA HIS A 398 -5.55 34.31 19.26
C HIS A 398 -4.10 34.70 19.55
N ALA A 399 -3.71 35.90 19.16
CA ALA A 399 -2.43 36.47 19.53
C ALA A 399 -2.47 36.94 20.97
N ASP A 400 -1.68 36.34 21.87
CA ASP A 400 -1.76 36.59 23.32
C ASP A 400 -0.68 37.56 23.82
N ARG A 401 0.59 37.37 23.44
CA ARG A 401 1.74 38.07 24.03
C ARG A 401 2.53 38.88 23.05
N LYS A 402 2.87 40.13 23.43
CA LYS A 402 3.79 41.00 22.67
C LYS A 402 5.17 40.36 22.57
N GLY A 403 5.85 40.54 21.45
CA GLY A 403 7.21 40.08 21.22
C GLY A 403 7.44 39.67 19.77
N THR A 404 8.65 39.18 19.52
CA THR A 404 9.04 38.59 18.24
C THR A 404 9.20 37.10 18.45
N TYR A 405 8.48 36.29 17.66
CA TYR A 405 8.39 34.86 17.83
C TYR A 405 8.77 34.13 16.54
N LEU A 406 9.39 32.99 16.71
CA LEU A 406 9.71 32.10 15.62
C LEU A 406 8.62 31.05 15.50
N ALA A 407 7.99 30.94 14.33
CA ALA A 407 7.14 29.85 13.93
C ALA A 407 7.99 28.83 13.18
N ALA A 408 8.37 27.75 13.84
CA ALA A 408 9.11 26.65 13.23
C ALA A 408 8.29 26.01 12.10
N PRO A 409 8.91 25.32 11.11
CA PRO A 409 8.19 24.69 10.00
C PRO A 409 7.12 23.72 10.46
N ALA A 410 5.95 23.76 9.83
CA ALA A 410 5.01 22.66 9.92
C ALA A 410 5.53 21.50 9.05
N SER A 411 5.33 20.27 9.51
CA SER A 411 5.73 19.06 8.79
C SER A 411 4.54 18.13 8.55
N VAL A 412 4.46 17.56 7.37
CA VAL A 412 3.53 16.51 7.01
C VAL A 412 4.30 15.23 6.70
N GLN A 413 3.81 14.10 7.14
CA GLN A 413 4.53 12.82 6.99
C GLN A 413 3.56 11.64 6.95
N CYS A 414 3.84 10.65 6.09
CA CYS A 414 3.23 9.34 6.19
C CYS A 414 3.90 8.56 7.34
N LEU A 415 3.11 8.11 8.32
CA LEU A 415 3.65 7.52 9.56
C LEU A 415 4.39 6.21 9.34
N TYR A 416 3.93 5.39 8.38
CA TYR A 416 4.53 4.10 8.07
C TYR A 416 5.56 4.14 6.96
N SER A 417 5.67 5.28 6.24
CA SER A 417 6.65 5.52 5.18
C SER A 417 7.20 6.93 5.28
N PRO A 418 8.10 7.17 6.25
CA PRO A 418 8.60 8.53 6.57
C PRO A 418 9.32 9.24 5.43
N GLU A 419 9.75 8.50 4.40
CA GLU A 419 10.30 9.06 3.17
C GLU A 419 9.30 9.94 2.42
N PHE A 420 7.99 9.69 2.59
CA PHE A 420 6.96 10.58 2.10
C PHE A 420 6.67 11.64 3.17
N SER A 421 7.40 12.71 3.08
CA SER A 421 7.26 13.83 4.00
C SER A 421 7.46 15.17 3.28
N GLY A 422 6.86 16.19 3.84
CA GLY A 422 7.00 17.57 3.40
C GLY A 422 7.07 18.52 4.58
N ARG A 423 7.61 19.70 4.35
CA ARG A 423 7.67 20.77 5.35
C ARG A 423 7.38 22.12 4.74
N SER A 424 6.79 23.01 5.54
CA SER A 424 6.63 24.42 5.20
C SER A 424 7.88 25.22 5.54
N ASN A 425 7.91 26.48 5.10
CA ASN A 425 8.94 27.44 5.57
C ASN A 425 8.77 27.73 7.06
N GLY A 426 9.90 27.99 7.74
CA GLY A 426 9.92 28.72 8.99
C GLY A 426 9.60 30.19 8.76
N ARG A 427 9.11 30.91 9.78
CA ARG A 427 8.80 32.32 9.69
C ARG A 427 8.85 33.05 11.04
N THR A 428 8.93 34.36 10.99
CA THR A 428 8.86 35.25 12.16
C THR A 428 7.48 35.92 12.24
N ILE A 429 6.94 36.02 13.44
CA ILE A 429 5.69 36.72 13.77
C ILE A 429 6.02 37.79 14.81
N ASN A 430 5.66 39.04 14.56
CA ASN A 430 5.79 40.13 15.50
C ASN A 430 4.42 40.47 16.07
N VAL A 431 4.30 40.49 17.40
CA VAL A 431 3.08 40.88 18.11
C VAL A 431 3.31 42.16 18.85
N LYS A 432 2.48 43.16 18.60
CA LYS A 432 2.47 44.46 19.29
C LYS A 432 1.37 44.47 20.34
N GLN A 433 1.55 45.26 21.38
CA GLN A 433 0.49 45.54 22.34
C GLN A 433 -0.64 46.30 21.62
N ASN A 434 -1.86 45.82 21.77
CA ASN A 434 -3.02 46.60 21.37
C ASN A 434 -3.09 47.86 22.25
N LYS A 435 -3.27 49.02 21.65
CA LYS A 435 -3.35 50.30 22.38
C LYS A 435 -4.67 50.43 23.12
#